data_becd0b0b529057f18eb0110c96b7ea2b
#
_entry.id   becd0b0b529057f18eb0110c96b7ea2b
#
_cell.length_a   1.000
_cell.length_b   1.000
_cell.length_c   1.000
_cell.angle_alpha   90.00
_cell.angle_beta   90.00
_cell.angle_gamma   90.00
#
_symmetry.space_group_name_H-M   'P 1'
#
loop_
_entity.id
_entity.type
_entity.pdbx_description
1 polymer ?
#
loop_
_entity_poly.entity_id
_entity_poly.type
_entity_poly.pdbx_seq_one_letter_code
_entity_poly.pdbx_strand_id
1 'polypeptide(L)'
;LEKYAFERFGLAAMSHRHGVFGMQQKLPPIVKYGLTFLFVQSEFGLCCPLSMTDSLTRTLRKFGDNKIVDKFINQLTSQNLDELFQGAMFMTEQHAGSDVGSIDTYAENIDGQWYLTGDKWFCSNPDADLAMVLARYDKNISGTKGLALFLLPKRLDSGKLNSYEIIRLKDKLGGRSFASGEIRLNKASAYIVGDPQKGFKQMTDMINMSRLSNGVRASGMMQRCLQESLFISNTRYAFKQKLIDIPLMQKQLLKMLIITEASRSMVFKASELLERADNGDIISQNIFRIITPLIKFRACRDVRKIAGDAMEIRGGSGYIEEWLDPKILRDSHLGSIWEGTSNIISLDTIRALKKDNNIETLKDYLIQVVQTTKKNEHTENLLSAIDNVFSFVRTEIQEDFTSSSRKISSSLYYLLSLIHISEPTRLVSI
;
A
#
# COMPACT_ATOMS: atom_id res chain seq x y z
N LEU A 1 16.89 -10.57 9.21
CA LEU A 1 15.96 -9.45 9.01
C LEU A 1 14.52 -9.84 9.37
N GLU A 2 14.05 -11.01 8.95
CA GLU A 2 12.69 -11.52 9.24
C GLU A 2 12.41 -11.55 10.76
N LYS A 3 13.34 -12.08 11.55
CA LYS A 3 13.24 -12.09 13.02
C LYS A 3 13.09 -10.68 13.60
N TYR A 4 13.80 -9.70 13.07
CA TYR A 4 13.62 -8.31 13.51
C TYR A 4 12.23 -7.77 13.15
N ALA A 5 11.78 -8.01 11.92
CA ALA A 5 10.52 -7.47 11.42
C ALA A 5 9.29 -8.05 12.11
N PHE A 6 9.21 -9.39 12.23
CA PHE A 6 8.06 -10.08 12.80
C PHE A 6 8.11 -10.22 14.32
N GLU A 7 9.26 -10.64 14.89
CA GLU A 7 9.35 -10.84 16.34
C GLU A 7 9.65 -9.56 17.11
N ARG A 8 10.83 -8.93 16.83
CA ARG A 8 11.29 -7.81 17.67
C ARG A 8 10.47 -6.55 17.49
N PHE A 9 10.16 -6.20 16.24
CA PHE A 9 9.35 -5.02 15.95
C PHE A 9 7.85 -5.33 15.86
N GLY A 10 7.47 -6.58 15.66
CA GLY A 10 6.06 -6.99 15.58
C GLY A 10 5.27 -6.23 14.51
N LEU A 11 5.89 -5.89 13.36
CA LEU A 11 5.31 -4.98 12.35
C LEU A 11 3.97 -5.47 11.79
N ALA A 12 3.76 -6.79 11.71
CA ALA A 12 2.48 -7.36 11.29
C ALA A 12 1.47 -7.49 12.44
N ALA A 13 1.92 -7.50 13.70
CA ALA A 13 1.11 -7.80 14.88
C ALA A 13 0.67 -6.55 15.66
N MET A 14 1.47 -5.47 15.64
CA MET A 14 1.37 -4.35 16.59
C MET A 14 0.03 -3.62 16.61
N SER A 15 -0.68 -3.56 15.49
CA SER A 15 -2.03 -2.97 15.43
C SER A 15 -3.14 -3.99 15.73
N HIS A 16 -2.77 -5.24 16.01
CA HIS A 16 -3.71 -6.35 16.20
C HIS A 16 -3.68 -6.97 17.60
N ARG A 17 -2.57 -6.85 18.33
CA ARG A 17 -2.44 -7.42 19.67
C ARG A 17 -1.84 -6.41 20.66
N HIS A 18 -2.06 -6.67 21.93
CA HIS A 18 -1.41 -5.99 23.06
C HIS A 18 -0.01 -6.58 23.30
N GLY A 19 0.84 -5.87 24.02
CA GLY A 19 2.14 -6.36 24.49
C GLY A 19 3.31 -6.11 23.54
N VAL A 20 3.10 -5.63 22.32
CA VAL A 20 4.21 -5.25 21.43
C VAL A 20 4.96 -4.08 22.06
N PHE A 21 6.28 -4.17 22.18
CA PHE A 21 7.14 -3.25 22.94
C PHE A 21 6.75 -3.07 24.42
N GLY A 22 6.06 -4.05 25.01
CA GLY A 22 5.55 -3.94 26.40
C GLY A 22 4.35 -3.02 26.57
N MET A 23 3.80 -2.48 25.47
CA MET A 23 2.65 -1.57 25.51
C MET A 23 1.36 -2.31 25.86
N GLN A 24 0.59 -1.79 26.83
CA GLN A 24 -0.67 -2.40 27.25
C GLN A 24 -1.79 -2.28 26.21
N GLN A 25 -1.67 -1.38 25.25
CA GLN A 25 -2.64 -1.19 24.16
C GLN A 25 -2.05 -1.58 22.80
N LYS A 26 -2.93 -1.77 21.82
CA LYS A 26 -2.52 -1.93 20.42
C LYS A 26 -1.89 -0.64 19.95
N LEU A 27 -0.83 -0.76 19.15
CA LEU A 27 -0.18 0.43 18.60
C LEU A 27 -0.97 1.01 17.44
N PRO A 28 -1.09 2.35 17.37
CA PRO A 28 -1.85 3.00 16.32
C PRO A 28 -1.17 2.85 14.95
N PRO A 29 -1.94 2.98 13.85
CA PRO A 29 -1.42 2.87 12.48
C PRO A 29 -0.22 3.78 12.19
N ILE A 30 -0.17 4.97 12.79
CA ILE A 30 0.94 5.92 12.58
C ILE A 30 2.27 5.35 13.07
N VAL A 31 2.30 4.64 14.19
CA VAL A 31 3.51 3.98 14.70
C VAL A 31 3.93 2.83 13.79
N LYS A 32 2.98 1.98 13.39
CA LYS A 32 3.23 0.87 12.48
C LYS A 32 3.83 1.35 11.16
N TYR A 33 3.21 2.34 10.53
CA TYR A 33 3.70 2.85 9.25
C TYR A 33 4.96 3.69 9.39
N GLY A 34 5.19 4.35 10.53
CA GLY A 34 6.46 4.99 10.87
C GLY A 34 7.62 3.99 10.93
N LEU A 35 7.44 2.88 11.63
CA LEU A 35 8.43 1.82 11.70
C LEU A 35 8.61 1.10 10.35
N THR A 36 7.55 0.90 9.59
CA THR A 36 7.63 0.35 8.22
C THR A 36 8.39 1.29 7.29
N PHE A 37 8.17 2.61 7.40
CA PHE A 37 8.93 3.64 6.66
C PHE A 37 10.43 3.60 6.96
N LEU A 38 10.81 3.35 8.21
CA LEU A 38 12.22 3.17 8.58
C LEU A 38 12.76 1.81 8.08
N PHE A 39 12.01 0.74 8.26
CA PHE A 39 12.43 -0.61 7.90
C PHE A 39 12.68 -0.76 6.39
N VAL A 40 11.80 -0.20 5.56
CA VAL A 40 11.92 -0.32 4.09
C VAL A 40 13.18 0.34 3.54
N GLN A 41 13.76 1.29 4.23
CA GLN A 41 15.04 1.91 3.84
C GLN A 41 16.21 0.91 3.84
N SER A 42 16.06 -0.20 4.56
CA SER A 42 17.01 -1.31 4.60
C SER A 42 16.55 -2.52 3.80
N GLU A 43 15.26 -2.87 3.84
CA GLU A 43 14.72 -4.06 3.18
C GLU A 43 13.30 -3.85 2.65
N PHE A 44 13.19 -3.79 1.33
CA PHE A 44 11.91 -3.60 0.62
C PHE A 44 11.08 -4.90 0.56
N GLY A 45 11.71 -6.03 0.30
CA GLY A 45 11.00 -7.27 -0.02
C GLY A 45 10.18 -7.83 1.15
N LEU A 46 10.75 -7.88 2.35
CA LEU A 46 10.04 -8.33 3.56
C LEU A 46 8.82 -7.46 3.93
N CYS A 47 8.76 -6.23 3.46
CA CYS A 47 7.56 -5.40 3.64
C CYS A 47 6.33 -5.99 2.92
N CYS A 48 6.50 -6.90 1.97
CA CYS A 48 5.38 -7.56 1.30
C CYS A 48 4.68 -8.58 2.22
N PRO A 49 5.33 -9.66 2.71
CA PRO A 49 4.71 -10.59 3.65
C PRO A 49 4.21 -9.91 4.93
N LEU A 50 4.91 -8.90 5.46
CA LEU A 50 4.47 -8.09 6.59
C LEU A 50 3.12 -7.42 6.31
N SER A 51 3.02 -6.72 5.20
CA SER A 51 1.80 -6.02 4.79
C SER A 51 0.65 -6.98 4.47
N MET A 52 0.95 -8.14 3.87
CA MET A 52 -0.07 -9.15 3.57
C MET A 52 -0.61 -9.79 4.85
N THR A 53 0.25 -10.11 5.80
CA THR A 53 -0.15 -10.67 7.11
C THR A 53 -1.01 -9.67 7.90
N ASP A 54 -0.57 -8.41 8.00
CA ASP A 54 -1.32 -7.33 8.65
C ASP A 54 -2.71 -7.11 8.00
N SER A 55 -2.76 -6.98 6.68
CA SER A 55 -4.02 -6.70 5.98
C SER A 55 -4.96 -7.91 5.93
N LEU A 56 -4.44 -9.14 5.86
CA LEU A 56 -5.24 -10.35 5.99
C LEU A 56 -5.86 -10.44 7.39
N THR A 57 -5.06 -10.21 8.44
CA THR A 57 -5.51 -10.20 9.83
C THR A 57 -6.65 -9.19 10.04
N ARG A 58 -6.49 -7.97 9.52
CA ARG A 58 -7.51 -6.93 9.54
C ARG A 58 -8.79 -7.38 8.83
N THR A 59 -8.67 -7.88 7.61
CA THR A 59 -9.80 -8.32 6.79
C THR A 59 -10.56 -9.47 7.44
N LEU A 60 -9.82 -10.42 7.99
CA LEU A 60 -10.40 -11.56 8.71
C LEU A 60 -11.19 -11.10 9.95
N ARG A 61 -10.63 -10.21 10.77
CA ARG A 61 -11.33 -9.64 11.94
C ARG A 61 -12.58 -8.86 11.57
N LYS A 62 -12.56 -8.19 10.42
CA LYS A 62 -13.67 -7.32 10.01
C LYS A 62 -14.83 -8.07 9.39
N PHE A 63 -14.56 -9.16 8.69
CA PHE A 63 -15.55 -9.86 7.88
C PHE A 63 -15.66 -11.36 8.19
N GLY A 64 -14.67 -11.96 8.84
CA GLY A 64 -14.67 -13.38 9.14
C GLY A 64 -15.72 -13.79 10.18
N ASP A 65 -16.20 -15.03 10.08
CA ASP A 65 -16.96 -15.66 11.14
C ASP A 65 -16.09 -15.81 12.40
N ASN A 66 -16.69 -15.66 13.59
CA ASN A 66 -15.95 -15.72 14.86
C ASN A 66 -15.16 -17.02 15.03
N LYS A 67 -15.69 -18.17 14.58
CA LYS A 67 -14.99 -19.46 14.68
C LYS A 67 -13.71 -19.48 13.86
N ILE A 68 -13.73 -18.85 12.66
CA ILE A 68 -12.57 -18.77 11.79
C ILE A 68 -11.56 -17.75 12.35
N VAL A 69 -12.06 -16.62 12.87
CA VAL A 69 -11.22 -15.61 13.51
C VAL A 69 -10.50 -16.22 14.71
N ASP A 70 -11.23 -16.83 15.66
CA ASP A 70 -10.66 -17.42 16.87
C ASP A 70 -9.65 -18.53 16.56
N LYS A 71 -9.87 -19.26 15.47
CA LYS A 71 -8.99 -20.33 15.04
C LYS A 71 -7.59 -19.84 14.62
N PHE A 72 -7.47 -18.68 13.97
CA PHE A 72 -6.23 -18.25 13.34
C PHE A 72 -5.61 -16.97 13.91
N ILE A 73 -6.38 -16.20 14.72
CA ILE A 73 -5.95 -14.86 15.11
C ILE A 73 -4.68 -14.87 15.97
N ASN A 74 -4.51 -15.86 16.82
CA ASN A 74 -3.35 -15.94 17.70
C ASN A 74 -2.06 -16.18 16.90
N GLN A 75 -2.10 -17.08 15.93
CA GLN A 75 -0.97 -17.36 15.05
C GLN A 75 -0.68 -16.18 14.12
N LEU A 76 -1.71 -15.56 13.50
CA LEU A 76 -1.54 -14.38 12.63
C LEU A 76 -0.93 -13.17 13.34
N THR A 77 -1.06 -13.11 14.66
CA THR A 77 -0.56 -12.01 15.48
C THR A 77 0.57 -12.44 16.42
N SER A 78 1.13 -13.65 16.26
CA SER A 78 2.27 -14.10 17.06
C SER A 78 3.52 -13.29 16.77
N GLN A 79 4.33 -13.03 17.81
CA GLN A 79 5.69 -12.49 17.69
C GLN A 79 6.76 -13.60 17.82
N ASN A 80 6.35 -14.86 17.88
CA ASN A 80 7.24 -16.01 17.80
C ASN A 80 7.16 -16.57 16.36
N LEU A 81 8.27 -16.60 15.63
CA LEU A 81 8.30 -17.08 14.24
C LEU A 81 7.90 -18.55 14.10
N ASP A 82 8.15 -19.36 15.11
CA ASP A 82 7.79 -20.79 15.10
C ASP A 82 6.26 -21.01 15.21
N GLU A 83 5.53 -20.01 15.70
CA GLU A 83 4.08 -20.03 15.86
C GLU A 83 3.36 -19.13 14.85
N LEU A 84 4.10 -18.19 14.25
CA LEU A 84 3.53 -17.17 13.37
C LEU A 84 2.99 -17.79 12.10
N PHE A 85 1.73 -17.47 11.77
CA PHE A 85 1.17 -17.69 10.45
C PHE A 85 1.31 -16.44 9.61
N GLN A 86 1.96 -16.59 8.47
CA GLN A 86 2.07 -15.52 7.47
C GLN A 86 0.86 -15.49 6.56
N GLY A 87 0.48 -14.28 6.12
CA GLY A 87 -0.63 -14.04 5.23
C GLY A 87 -0.21 -13.77 3.80
N ALA A 88 -1.11 -14.07 2.86
CA ALA A 88 -0.98 -13.76 1.44
C ALA A 88 -2.32 -13.30 0.83
N MET A 89 -2.27 -12.83 -0.41
CA MET A 89 -3.43 -12.45 -1.22
C MET A 89 -3.26 -12.97 -2.64
N PHE A 90 -4.16 -13.85 -3.09
CA PHE A 90 -4.14 -14.43 -4.44
C PHE A 90 -5.40 -14.02 -5.21
N MET A 91 -5.24 -13.07 -6.10
CA MET A 91 -6.34 -12.49 -6.86
C MET A 91 -6.15 -12.65 -8.37
N THR A 92 -4.99 -12.24 -8.88
CA THR A 92 -4.68 -12.16 -10.31
C THR A 92 -4.60 -13.53 -10.97
N GLU A 93 -5.13 -13.63 -12.18
CA GLU A 93 -4.97 -14.76 -13.10
C GLU A 93 -4.26 -14.29 -14.38
N GLN A 94 -3.79 -15.23 -15.22
CA GLN A 94 -3.01 -14.89 -16.39
C GLN A 94 -3.74 -13.92 -17.34
N HIS A 95 -5.03 -14.10 -17.52
CA HIS A 95 -5.88 -13.28 -18.39
C HIS A 95 -6.70 -12.22 -17.62
N ALA A 96 -6.69 -12.24 -16.28
CA ALA A 96 -7.50 -11.38 -15.42
C ALA A 96 -6.65 -10.66 -14.36
N GLY A 97 -5.95 -9.59 -14.78
CA GLY A 97 -5.16 -8.74 -13.89
C GLY A 97 -5.94 -7.50 -13.46
N SER A 98 -6.02 -6.49 -14.34
CA SER A 98 -6.76 -5.26 -14.06
C SER A 98 -8.26 -5.45 -14.09
N ASP A 99 -8.77 -6.33 -14.94
CA ASP A 99 -10.16 -6.76 -14.99
C ASP A 99 -10.38 -7.98 -14.08
N VAL A 100 -10.50 -7.72 -12.77
CA VAL A 100 -10.71 -8.75 -11.76
C VAL A 100 -12.04 -9.49 -11.96
N GLY A 101 -13.02 -8.83 -12.59
CA GLY A 101 -14.31 -9.44 -12.89
C GLY A 101 -14.25 -10.64 -13.83
N SER A 102 -13.13 -10.79 -14.56
CA SER A 102 -12.91 -11.86 -15.55
C SER A 102 -12.15 -13.06 -15.00
N ILE A 103 -11.94 -13.20 -13.69
CA ILE A 103 -11.28 -14.38 -13.11
C ILE A 103 -12.13 -15.64 -13.28
N ASP A 104 -11.45 -16.76 -13.58
CA ASP A 104 -12.07 -18.07 -13.84
C ASP A 104 -11.96 -19.04 -12.66
N THR A 105 -11.06 -18.81 -11.70
CA THR A 105 -11.02 -19.62 -10.47
C THR A 105 -12.42 -19.67 -9.86
N TYR A 106 -12.93 -20.88 -9.64
CA TYR A 106 -14.27 -21.09 -9.12
C TYR A 106 -14.28 -21.81 -7.79
N ALA A 107 -15.37 -21.62 -7.04
CA ALA A 107 -15.62 -22.23 -5.75
C ALA A 107 -16.86 -23.12 -5.83
N GLU A 108 -16.77 -24.32 -5.27
CA GLU A 108 -17.88 -25.27 -5.14
C GLU A 108 -18.12 -25.55 -3.67
N ASN A 109 -19.41 -25.51 -3.26
CA ASN A 109 -19.81 -25.95 -1.94
C ASN A 109 -20.28 -27.41 -2.01
N ILE A 110 -19.59 -28.29 -1.31
CA ILE A 110 -19.95 -29.72 -1.22
C ILE A 110 -20.15 -30.00 0.26
N ASP A 111 -21.36 -30.34 0.63
CA ASP A 111 -21.75 -30.70 2.02
C ASP A 111 -21.35 -29.63 3.08
N GLY A 112 -21.42 -28.34 2.70
CA GLY A 112 -21.08 -27.24 3.58
C GLY A 112 -19.59 -26.82 3.58
N GLN A 113 -18.72 -27.59 2.89
CA GLN A 113 -17.32 -27.28 2.73
C GLN A 113 -17.06 -26.66 1.36
N TRP A 114 -16.31 -25.55 1.33
CA TRP A 114 -15.91 -24.89 0.09
C TRP A 114 -14.59 -25.42 -0.46
N TYR A 115 -14.56 -25.59 -1.78
CA TYR A 115 -13.40 -26.04 -2.54
C TYR A 115 -13.13 -25.10 -3.69
N LEU A 116 -11.85 -24.70 -3.85
CA LEU A 116 -11.39 -23.80 -4.90
C LEU A 116 -10.65 -24.56 -5.99
N THR A 117 -10.94 -24.24 -7.26
CA THR A 117 -10.26 -24.80 -8.43
C THR A 117 -9.93 -23.72 -9.43
N GLY A 118 -8.67 -23.68 -9.91
CA GLY A 118 -8.19 -22.72 -10.89
C GLY A 118 -6.73 -22.34 -10.67
N ASP A 119 -6.20 -21.47 -11.52
CA ASP A 119 -4.79 -21.06 -11.50
C ASP A 119 -4.67 -19.58 -11.11
N LYS A 120 -3.76 -19.26 -10.18
CA LYS A 120 -3.41 -17.90 -9.78
C LYS A 120 -2.00 -17.54 -10.25
N TRP A 121 -1.83 -16.30 -10.75
CA TRP A 121 -0.66 -15.94 -11.58
C TRP A 121 0.45 -15.17 -10.89
N PHE A 122 0.15 -14.16 -10.07
CA PHE A 122 1.11 -13.39 -9.30
C PHE A 122 0.81 -13.52 -7.80
N CYS A 123 1.18 -14.67 -7.22
CA CYS A 123 0.98 -14.96 -5.80
C CYS A 123 2.22 -14.55 -5.02
N SER A 124 2.19 -13.38 -4.38
CA SER A 124 3.24 -12.96 -3.47
C SER A 124 3.13 -13.73 -2.16
N ASN A 125 4.27 -14.17 -1.62
CA ASN A 125 4.35 -15.06 -0.46
C ASN A 125 3.56 -16.38 -0.71
N PRO A 126 3.88 -17.14 -1.78
CA PRO A 126 3.07 -18.29 -2.22
C PRO A 126 3.05 -19.45 -1.21
N ASP A 127 4.01 -19.49 -0.31
CA ASP A 127 4.15 -20.47 0.75
C ASP A 127 3.56 -20.02 2.10
N ALA A 128 2.80 -18.92 2.12
CA ALA A 128 2.15 -18.42 3.32
C ALA A 128 1.18 -19.45 3.93
N ASP A 129 1.02 -19.40 5.25
CA ASP A 129 0.13 -20.32 5.98
C ASP A 129 -1.34 -20.09 5.65
N LEU A 130 -1.70 -18.83 5.36
CA LEU A 130 -3.06 -18.42 5.03
C LEU A 130 -3.05 -17.44 3.84
N ALA A 131 -4.00 -17.60 2.92
CA ALA A 131 -4.17 -16.65 1.81
C ALA A 131 -5.63 -16.22 1.67
N MET A 132 -5.86 -14.91 1.45
CA MET A 132 -7.16 -14.42 0.97
C MET A 132 -7.24 -14.62 -0.54
N VAL A 133 -8.28 -15.30 -1.02
CA VAL A 133 -8.49 -15.67 -2.42
C VAL A 133 -9.83 -15.18 -2.90
N LEU A 134 -9.89 -14.56 -4.09
CA LEU A 134 -11.15 -14.36 -4.81
C LEU A 134 -11.41 -15.53 -5.73
N ALA A 135 -12.63 -16.07 -5.66
CA ALA A 135 -13.10 -17.10 -6.56
C ALA A 135 -14.59 -16.89 -6.91
N ARG A 136 -14.98 -17.36 -8.06
CA ARG A 136 -16.37 -17.29 -8.56
C ARG A 136 -17.22 -18.32 -7.84
N TYR A 137 -18.13 -17.85 -7.00
CA TYR A 137 -19.06 -18.72 -6.24
C TYR A 137 -20.34 -19.03 -7.02
N ASP A 138 -20.68 -18.19 -8.01
CA ASP A 138 -21.82 -18.40 -8.91
C ASP A 138 -21.39 -18.12 -10.36
N LYS A 139 -21.41 -19.16 -11.20
CA LYS A 139 -21.00 -19.09 -12.61
C LYS A 139 -22.00 -18.31 -13.48
N ASN A 140 -23.24 -18.14 -13.02
CA ASN A 140 -24.26 -17.40 -13.73
C ASN A 140 -24.16 -15.88 -13.51
N ILE A 141 -23.40 -15.43 -12.52
CA ILE A 141 -23.20 -14.01 -12.21
C ILE A 141 -21.85 -13.56 -12.76
N SER A 142 -21.89 -12.74 -13.82
CA SER A 142 -20.70 -12.16 -14.44
C SER A 142 -20.10 -11.02 -13.62
N GLY A 143 -18.84 -10.69 -13.91
CA GLY A 143 -18.13 -9.57 -13.28
C GLY A 143 -17.84 -9.81 -11.80
N THR A 144 -17.58 -8.74 -11.06
CA THR A 144 -17.17 -8.81 -9.65
C THR A 144 -18.29 -9.21 -8.69
N LYS A 145 -19.55 -9.15 -9.09
CA LYS A 145 -20.70 -9.57 -8.27
C LYS A 145 -20.77 -11.09 -8.05
N GLY A 146 -20.21 -11.87 -9.00
CA GLY A 146 -20.13 -13.34 -8.88
C GLY A 146 -18.92 -13.83 -8.07
N LEU A 147 -18.14 -12.93 -7.45
CA LEU A 147 -16.91 -13.27 -6.71
C LEU A 147 -17.15 -13.21 -5.21
N ALA A 148 -16.83 -14.31 -4.53
CA ALA A 148 -16.77 -14.38 -3.08
C ALA A 148 -15.30 -14.35 -2.58
N LEU A 149 -15.14 -14.01 -1.31
CA LEU A 149 -13.86 -13.98 -0.63
C LEU A 149 -13.68 -15.25 0.19
N PHE A 150 -12.52 -15.89 0.05
CA PHE A 150 -12.19 -17.12 0.76
C PHE A 150 -10.87 -16.99 1.50
N LEU A 151 -10.77 -17.64 2.65
CA LEU A 151 -9.53 -17.89 3.36
C LEU A 151 -9.05 -19.30 3.01
N LEU A 152 -7.91 -19.40 2.36
CA LEU A 152 -7.25 -20.64 1.95
C LEU A 152 -6.15 -20.96 2.96
N PRO A 153 -6.25 -22.04 3.76
CA PRO A 153 -5.16 -22.50 4.62
C PRO A 153 -4.18 -23.34 3.80
N LYS A 154 -2.88 -23.20 4.09
CA LYS A 154 -1.82 -24.08 3.55
C LYS A 154 -1.96 -25.51 4.07
N ARG A 155 -2.33 -25.68 5.32
CA ARG A 155 -2.56 -26.96 5.96
C ARG A 155 -3.99 -27.10 6.45
N LEU A 156 -4.52 -28.29 6.29
CA LEU A 156 -5.83 -28.69 6.82
C LEU A 156 -5.72 -28.97 8.33
N ASP A 157 -6.84 -29.09 9.02
CA ASP A 157 -6.90 -29.43 10.46
C ASP A 157 -6.27 -30.77 10.79
N SER A 158 -6.21 -31.69 9.82
CA SER A 158 -5.49 -32.95 9.92
C SER A 158 -3.96 -32.80 9.88
N GLY A 159 -3.43 -31.60 9.72
CA GLY A 159 -2.00 -31.32 9.51
C GLY A 159 -1.50 -31.59 8.08
N LYS A 160 -2.32 -32.20 7.21
CA LYS A 160 -1.96 -32.47 5.82
C LYS A 160 -1.91 -31.15 5.02
N LEU A 161 -1.03 -31.12 4.00
CA LEU A 161 -1.03 -30.01 3.03
C LEU A 161 -2.37 -29.96 2.30
N ASN A 162 -2.85 -28.76 2.07
CA ASN A 162 -4.04 -28.52 1.26
C ASN A 162 -3.75 -28.80 -0.22
N SER A 163 -4.79 -28.98 -1.01
CA SER A 163 -4.70 -29.39 -2.41
C SER A 163 -4.41 -28.20 -3.34
N TYR A 164 -3.27 -27.52 -3.13
CA TYR A 164 -2.72 -26.57 -4.08
C TYR A 164 -1.21 -26.74 -4.21
N GLU A 165 -0.68 -26.35 -5.36
CA GLU A 165 0.74 -26.47 -5.66
C GLU A 165 1.32 -25.16 -6.17
N ILE A 166 2.58 -24.89 -5.87
CA ILE A 166 3.36 -23.81 -6.45
C ILE A 166 3.99 -24.35 -7.72
N ILE A 167 3.49 -23.92 -8.88
CA ILE A 167 3.95 -24.41 -10.20
C ILE A 167 5.38 -23.96 -10.46
N ARG A 168 5.64 -22.66 -10.21
CA ARG A 168 6.98 -22.07 -10.32
C ARG A 168 7.05 -20.73 -9.64
N LEU A 169 8.26 -20.24 -9.36
CA LEU A 169 8.52 -18.88 -8.94
C LEU A 169 8.87 -18.00 -10.14
N LYS A 170 8.45 -16.73 -10.06
CA LYS A 170 8.76 -15.72 -11.10
C LYS A 170 10.19 -15.21 -10.94
N ASP A 171 10.96 -15.17 -12.03
CA ASP A 171 12.17 -14.35 -12.10
C ASP A 171 11.76 -12.88 -12.31
N LYS A 172 12.21 -12.00 -11.41
CA LYS A 172 11.73 -10.62 -11.33
C LYS A 172 12.87 -9.63 -11.49
N LEU A 173 12.56 -8.45 -12.05
CA LEU A 173 13.48 -7.32 -12.14
C LEU A 173 13.97 -6.89 -10.74
N GLY A 174 13.04 -6.64 -9.81
CA GLY A 174 13.27 -6.23 -8.42
C GLY A 174 12.41 -7.03 -7.45
N GLY A 175 12.49 -6.72 -6.15
CA GLY A 175 11.78 -7.46 -5.10
C GLY A 175 12.18 -8.93 -5.05
N ARG A 176 13.47 -9.23 -5.29
CA ARG A 176 13.97 -10.63 -5.36
C ARG A 176 14.06 -11.30 -3.99
N SER A 177 14.02 -10.52 -2.92
CA SER A 177 14.05 -11.02 -1.53
C SER A 177 12.70 -11.56 -1.04
N PHE A 178 11.62 -11.47 -1.83
CA PHE A 178 10.37 -12.17 -1.56
C PHE A 178 9.91 -13.00 -2.77
N ALA A 179 9.28 -14.14 -2.49
CA ALA A 179 8.79 -15.03 -3.53
C ALA A 179 7.52 -14.47 -4.19
N SER A 180 7.37 -14.72 -5.50
CA SER A 180 6.11 -14.54 -6.24
C SER A 180 5.90 -15.78 -7.11
N GLY A 181 4.82 -16.51 -6.87
CA GLY A 181 4.56 -17.78 -7.50
C GLY A 181 3.40 -17.76 -8.49
N GLU A 182 3.34 -18.82 -9.28
CA GLU A 182 2.15 -19.30 -9.97
C GLU A 182 1.60 -20.47 -9.15
N ILE A 183 0.30 -20.44 -8.84
CA ILE A 183 -0.33 -21.46 -7.99
C ILE A 183 -1.48 -22.11 -8.74
N ARG A 184 -1.56 -23.43 -8.65
CA ARG A 184 -2.70 -24.24 -9.09
C ARG A 184 -3.49 -24.71 -7.88
N LEU A 185 -4.77 -24.42 -7.86
CA LEU A 185 -5.74 -24.91 -6.89
C LEU A 185 -6.47 -26.11 -7.51
N ASN A 186 -6.45 -27.26 -6.84
CA ASN A 186 -7.11 -28.47 -7.29
C ASN A 186 -8.09 -28.97 -6.22
N LYS A 187 -9.30 -28.43 -6.20
CA LYS A 187 -10.26 -28.63 -5.11
C LYS A 187 -9.65 -28.34 -3.74
N ALA A 188 -8.95 -27.20 -3.65
CA ALA A 188 -8.33 -26.75 -2.41
C ALA A 188 -9.40 -26.33 -1.41
N SER A 189 -9.38 -26.92 -0.21
CA SER A 189 -10.35 -26.61 0.85
C SER A 189 -10.16 -25.17 1.34
N ALA A 190 -11.25 -24.42 1.51
CA ALA A 190 -11.22 -23.04 1.94
C ALA A 190 -12.42 -22.69 2.83
N TYR A 191 -12.28 -21.60 3.59
CA TYR A 191 -13.35 -21.01 4.40
C TYR A 191 -13.89 -19.79 3.68
N ILE A 192 -15.23 -19.66 3.59
CA ILE A 192 -15.83 -18.42 3.09
C ILE A 192 -15.63 -17.29 4.11
N VAL A 193 -15.34 -16.08 3.63
CA VAL A 193 -15.15 -14.91 4.48
C VAL A 193 -16.25 -13.90 4.21
N GLY A 194 -17.10 -13.66 5.22
CA GLY A 194 -18.17 -12.70 5.20
C GLY A 194 -19.31 -13.04 4.23
N ASP A 195 -19.87 -12.00 3.60
CA ASP A 195 -21.00 -12.12 2.68
C ASP A 195 -20.50 -12.50 1.27
N PRO A 196 -20.91 -13.67 0.71
CA PRO A 196 -20.47 -14.10 -0.61
C PRO A 196 -20.83 -13.11 -1.73
N GLN A 197 -21.93 -12.37 -1.60
CA GLN A 197 -22.34 -11.37 -2.59
C GLN A 197 -21.48 -10.09 -2.56
N LYS A 198 -20.66 -9.92 -1.53
CA LYS A 198 -19.78 -8.75 -1.31
C LYS A 198 -18.29 -9.08 -1.35
N GLY A 199 -17.90 -10.26 -1.82
CA GLY A 199 -16.52 -10.73 -1.73
C GLY A 199 -15.49 -9.78 -2.32
N PHE A 200 -15.73 -9.22 -3.51
CA PHE A 200 -14.85 -8.23 -4.09
C PHE A 200 -14.77 -6.93 -3.24
N LYS A 201 -15.91 -6.47 -2.70
CA LYS A 201 -15.94 -5.28 -1.81
C LYS A 201 -15.16 -5.54 -0.52
N GLN A 202 -15.25 -6.72 0.05
CA GLN A 202 -14.48 -7.13 1.23
C GLN A 202 -12.97 -7.21 0.92
N MET A 203 -12.60 -7.77 -0.23
CA MET A 203 -11.22 -7.80 -0.70
C MET A 203 -10.66 -6.39 -0.93
N THR A 204 -11.49 -5.41 -1.35
CA THR A 204 -11.00 -4.03 -1.55
C THR A 204 -10.54 -3.36 -0.24
N ASP A 205 -11.01 -3.80 0.92
CA ASP A 205 -10.48 -3.35 2.22
C ASP A 205 -9.00 -3.77 2.38
N MET A 206 -8.70 -5.04 2.12
CA MET A 206 -7.33 -5.56 2.12
C MET A 206 -6.45 -4.86 1.07
N ILE A 207 -6.97 -4.66 -0.14
CA ILE A 207 -6.27 -3.96 -1.22
C ILE A 207 -5.93 -2.52 -0.82
N ASN A 208 -6.82 -1.80 -0.15
CA ASN A 208 -6.55 -0.43 0.29
C ASN A 208 -5.45 -0.36 1.35
N MET A 209 -5.40 -1.32 2.28
CA MET A 209 -4.27 -1.41 3.23
C MET A 209 -2.95 -1.68 2.51
N SER A 210 -2.96 -2.57 1.54
CA SER A 210 -1.79 -2.85 0.72
C SER A 210 -1.35 -1.63 -0.11
N ARG A 211 -2.29 -0.86 -0.64
CA ARG A 211 -2.01 0.41 -1.36
C ARG A 211 -1.36 1.45 -0.46
N LEU A 212 -1.85 1.63 0.77
CA LEU A 212 -1.21 2.50 1.75
C LEU A 212 0.20 2.02 2.06
N SER A 213 0.38 0.73 2.34
CA SER A 213 1.70 0.13 2.54
C SER A 213 2.65 0.35 1.35
N ASN A 214 2.15 0.29 0.11
CA ASN A 214 2.93 0.63 -1.08
C ASN A 214 3.38 2.10 -1.10
N GLY A 215 2.51 3.01 -0.69
CA GLY A 215 2.84 4.42 -0.53
C GLY A 215 3.92 4.66 0.52
N VAL A 216 3.78 4.02 1.68
CA VAL A 216 4.79 4.08 2.77
C VAL A 216 6.14 3.54 2.30
N ARG A 217 6.15 2.40 1.60
CA ARG A 217 7.37 1.82 1.03
C ARG A 217 8.02 2.75 0.00
N ALA A 218 7.25 3.34 -0.88
CA ALA A 218 7.75 4.31 -1.86
C ALA A 218 8.35 5.54 -1.18
N SER A 219 7.69 6.07 -0.16
CA SER A 219 8.16 7.21 0.63
C SER A 219 9.45 6.90 1.37
N GLY A 220 9.57 5.73 2.01
CA GLY A 220 10.79 5.31 2.70
C GLY A 220 11.98 5.09 1.74
N MET A 221 11.73 4.52 0.55
CA MET A 221 12.77 4.40 -0.48
C MET A 221 13.23 5.77 -0.99
N MET A 222 12.33 6.74 -1.18
CA MET A 222 12.70 8.12 -1.54
C MET A 222 13.55 8.75 -0.46
N GLN A 223 13.20 8.57 0.81
CA GLN A 223 13.98 9.04 1.95
C GLN A 223 15.41 8.45 1.93
N ARG A 224 15.54 7.15 1.67
CA ARG A 224 16.85 6.52 1.55
C ARG A 224 17.65 7.10 0.39
N CYS A 225 17.06 7.25 -0.79
CA CYS A 225 17.69 7.87 -1.95
C CYS A 225 18.19 9.29 -1.64
N LEU A 226 17.36 10.11 -0.98
CA LEU A 226 17.73 11.46 -0.58
C LEU A 226 18.91 11.49 0.40
N GLN A 227 18.90 10.61 1.40
CA GLN A 227 19.99 10.51 2.38
C GLN A 227 21.33 10.11 1.71
N GLU A 228 21.32 9.11 0.83
CA GLU A 228 22.49 8.70 0.06
C GLU A 228 23.00 9.85 -0.84
N SER A 229 22.09 10.54 -1.50
CA SER A 229 22.43 11.69 -2.36
C SER A 229 23.04 12.85 -1.58
N LEU A 230 22.49 13.17 -0.40
CA LEU A 230 23.04 14.18 0.50
C LEU A 230 24.40 13.76 1.04
N PHE A 231 24.58 12.50 1.43
CA PHE A 231 25.85 11.98 1.90
C PHE A 231 26.95 12.12 0.82
N ILE A 232 26.66 11.64 -0.40
CA ILE A 232 27.62 11.74 -1.52
C ILE A 232 27.92 13.19 -1.86
N SER A 233 26.92 14.06 -1.91
CA SER A 233 27.11 15.46 -2.26
C SER A 233 27.93 16.24 -1.23
N ASN A 234 27.87 15.85 0.04
CA ASN A 234 28.65 16.45 1.12
C ASN A 234 30.11 15.92 1.21
N THR A 235 30.36 14.72 0.67
CA THR A 235 31.67 14.06 0.82
C THR A 235 32.51 14.11 -0.44
N ARG A 236 31.90 14.16 -1.63
CA ARG A 236 32.60 14.13 -2.91
C ARG A 236 32.96 15.52 -3.41
N TYR A 237 34.18 15.65 -3.91
CA TYR A 237 34.68 16.87 -4.52
C TYR A 237 34.73 16.75 -6.06
N ALA A 238 34.35 17.81 -6.75
CA ALA A 238 34.59 18.03 -8.19
C ALA A 238 34.81 19.53 -8.43
N PHE A 239 35.59 19.87 -9.45
CA PHE A 239 35.88 21.28 -9.77
C PHE A 239 36.36 22.10 -8.56
N LYS A 240 37.17 21.50 -7.68
CA LYS A 240 37.74 22.07 -6.47
C LYS A 240 36.74 22.46 -5.37
N GLN A 241 35.48 22.01 -5.44
CA GLN A 241 34.47 22.26 -4.43
C GLN A 241 33.68 20.99 -4.13
N LYS A 242 32.92 20.93 -3.04
CA LYS A 242 31.99 19.85 -2.77
C LYS A 242 30.84 19.86 -3.78
N LEU A 243 30.29 18.70 -4.10
CA LEU A 243 29.14 18.63 -5.01
C LEU A 243 27.94 19.44 -4.51
N ILE A 244 27.72 19.46 -3.18
CA ILE A 244 26.60 20.19 -2.58
C ILE A 244 26.70 21.71 -2.77
N ASP A 245 27.89 22.24 -3.00
CA ASP A 245 28.12 23.68 -3.20
C ASP A 245 27.87 24.11 -4.67
N ILE A 246 27.64 23.13 -5.56
CA ILE A 246 27.37 23.38 -6.97
C ILE A 246 25.87 23.72 -7.16
N PRO A 247 25.51 24.89 -7.73
CA PRO A 247 24.11 25.34 -7.83
C PRO A 247 23.17 24.36 -8.53
N LEU A 248 23.61 23.65 -9.59
CA LEU A 248 22.80 22.63 -10.26
C LEU A 248 22.54 21.43 -9.37
N MET A 249 23.52 21.02 -8.55
CA MET A 249 23.34 19.94 -7.57
C MET A 249 22.35 20.34 -6.49
N GLN A 250 22.48 21.56 -5.96
CA GLN A 250 21.52 22.08 -4.96
C GLN A 250 20.09 22.07 -5.50
N LYS A 251 19.89 22.51 -6.75
CA LYS A 251 18.59 22.50 -7.38
C LYS A 251 18.03 21.09 -7.57
N GLN A 252 18.87 20.11 -7.88
CA GLN A 252 18.49 18.72 -8.02
C GLN A 252 18.10 18.13 -6.66
N LEU A 253 18.93 18.31 -5.63
CA LEU A 253 18.64 17.86 -4.26
C LEU A 253 17.39 18.50 -3.68
N LEU A 254 17.15 19.80 -3.93
CA LEU A 254 15.94 20.49 -3.50
C LEU A 254 14.68 19.86 -4.14
N LYS A 255 14.71 19.52 -5.43
CA LYS A 255 13.58 18.82 -6.08
C LYS A 255 13.33 17.45 -5.46
N MET A 256 14.39 16.69 -5.18
CA MET A 256 14.27 15.40 -4.50
C MET A 256 13.68 15.56 -3.10
N LEU A 257 14.14 16.56 -2.34
CA LEU A 257 13.63 16.87 -0.99
C LEU A 257 12.14 17.18 -1.03
N ILE A 258 11.69 18.11 -1.87
CA ILE A 258 10.27 18.50 -1.96
C ILE A 258 9.37 17.31 -2.26
N ILE A 259 9.75 16.45 -3.20
CA ILE A 259 8.97 15.27 -3.57
C ILE A 259 8.94 14.25 -2.43
N THR A 260 10.06 14.05 -1.75
CA THR A 260 10.18 13.13 -0.62
C THR A 260 9.32 13.59 0.56
N GLU A 261 9.40 14.87 0.93
CA GLU A 261 8.60 15.47 1.99
C GLU A 261 7.10 15.44 1.68
N ALA A 262 6.71 15.73 0.44
CA ALA A 262 5.33 15.60 -0.01
C ALA A 262 4.79 14.19 0.22
N SER A 263 5.57 13.18 -0.16
CA SER A 263 5.18 11.78 0.03
C SER A 263 5.14 11.39 1.52
N ARG A 264 6.13 11.80 2.30
CA ARG A 264 6.19 11.54 3.74
C ARG A 264 4.98 12.13 4.47
N SER A 265 4.67 13.38 4.22
CA SER A 265 3.52 14.08 4.79
C SER A 265 2.20 13.34 4.49
N MET A 266 2.01 12.93 3.23
CA MET A 266 0.80 12.24 2.79
C MET A 266 0.62 10.86 3.43
N VAL A 267 1.68 10.06 3.57
CA VAL A 267 1.56 8.71 4.16
C VAL A 267 1.28 8.76 5.66
N PHE A 268 1.87 9.72 6.38
CA PHE A 268 1.58 9.89 7.81
C PHE A 268 0.17 10.46 8.03
N LYS A 269 -0.27 11.39 7.18
CA LYS A 269 -1.67 11.87 7.24
C LYS A 269 -2.68 10.76 6.95
N ALA A 270 -2.41 9.91 5.98
CA ALA A 270 -3.27 8.75 5.72
C ALA A 270 -3.29 7.76 6.91
N SER A 271 -2.18 7.62 7.62
CA SER A 271 -2.10 6.76 8.80
C SER A 271 -2.93 7.30 9.97
N GLU A 272 -2.94 8.63 10.18
CA GLU A 272 -3.81 9.31 11.15
C GLU A 272 -5.29 9.17 10.79
N LEU A 273 -5.64 9.40 9.52
CA LEU A 273 -7.01 9.25 9.04
C LEU A 273 -7.52 7.81 9.15
N LEU A 274 -6.65 6.82 8.94
CA LEU A 274 -6.99 5.41 9.14
C LEU A 274 -7.36 5.13 10.60
N GLU A 275 -6.59 5.65 11.56
CA GLU A 275 -6.88 5.49 12.98
C GLU A 275 -8.23 6.10 13.36
N ARG A 276 -8.51 7.32 12.90
CA ARG A 276 -9.80 7.98 13.14
C ARG A 276 -10.97 7.23 12.48
N ALA A 277 -10.76 6.74 11.26
CA ALA A 277 -11.76 5.93 10.55
C ALA A 277 -12.05 4.62 11.27
N ASP A 278 -11.04 3.97 11.85
CA ASP A 278 -11.19 2.75 12.65
C ASP A 278 -11.92 3.01 13.97
N ASN A 279 -11.85 4.22 14.49
CA ASN A 279 -12.60 4.70 15.66
C ASN A 279 -13.99 5.26 15.32
N GLY A 280 -14.46 5.11 14.07
CA GLY A 280 -15.81 5.43 13.64
C GLY A 280 -16.01 6.84 13.05
N ASP A 281 -14.95 7.62 12.82
CA ASP A 281 -15.04 8.92 12.14
C ASP A 281 -15.30 8.73 10.64
N ILE A 282 -16.54 9.00 10.22
CA ILE A 282 -17.01 8.83 8.83
C ILE A 282 -16.31 9.82 7.88
N ILE A 283 -16.03 11.04 8.32
CA ILE A 283 -15.33 12.02 7.49
C ILE A 283 -13.93 11.51 7.20
N SER A 284 -13.18 11.09 8.22
CA SER A 284 -11.85 10.49 8.06
C SER A 284 -11.88 9.23 7.19
N GLN A 285 -12.93 8.41 7.29
CA GLN A 285 -13.10 7.23 6.43
C GLN A 285 -13.24 7.63 4.94
N ASN A 286 -14.03 8.64 4.63
CA ASN A 286 -14.22 9.12 3.26
C ASN A 286 -12.94 9.77 2.72
N ILE A 287 -12.27 10.61 3.50
CA ILE A 287 -11.01 11.23 3.11
C ILE A 287 -9.92 10.15 2.92
N PHE A 288 -9.79 9.19 3.82
CA PHE A 288 -8.86 8.07 3.72
C PHE A 288 -9.08 7.25 2.43
N ARG A 289 -10.35 7.03 2.04
CA ARG A 289 -10.69 6.33 0.79
C ARG A 289 -10.22 7.07 -0.47
N ILE A 290 -10.14 8.42 -0.42
CA ILE A 290 -9.62 9.24 -1.53
C ILE A 290 -8.09 9.31 -1.50
N ILE A 291 -7.50 9.55 -0.33
CA ILE A 291 -6.05 9.77 -0.18
C ILE A 291 -5.26 8.51 -0.54
N THR A 292 -5.74 7.33 -0.18
CA THR A 292 -5.03 6.06 -0.40
C THR A 292 -4.66 5.81 -1.87
N PRO A 293 -5.58 5.88 -2.85
CA PRO A 293 -5.21 5.77 -4.25
C PRO A 293 -4.33 6.91 -4.74
N LEU A 294 -4.51 8.15 -4.24
CA LEU A 294 -3.64 9.28 -4.59
C LEU A 294 -2.18 9.02 -4.20
N ILE A 295 -1.95 8.56 -2.97
CA ILE A 295 -0.61 8.19 -2.49
C ILE A 295 -0.02 7.08 -3.35
N LYS A 296 -0.77 6.00 -3.54
CA LYS A 296 -0.32 4.87 -4.34
C LYS A 296 0.01 5.28 -5.78
N PHE A 297 -0.82 6.12 -6.38
CA PHE A 297 -0.60 6.64 -7.73
C PHE A 297 0.67 7.49 -7.80
N ARG A 298 0.82 8.48 -6.91
CA ARG A 298 1.87 9.48 -7.05
C ARG A 298 3.20 9.02 -6.44
N ALA A 299 3.22 8.58 -5.18
CA ALA A 299 4.45 8.18 -4.49
C ALA A 299 5.16 7.04 -5.22
N CYS A 300 4.42 6.01 -5.69
CA CYS A 300 5.01 4.89 -6.44
C CYS A 300 5.51 5.28 -7.85
N ARG A 301 5.11 6.41 -8.38
CA ARG A 301 5.67 6.96 -9.63
C ARG A 301 6.89 7.83 -9.35
N ASP A 302 6.84 8.63 -8.30
CA ASP A 302 7.89 9.56 -7.94
C ASP A 302 9.15 8.85 -7.47
N VAL A 303 9.02 7.76 -6.71
CA VAL A 303 10.18 6.98 -6.25
C VAL A 303 11.02 6.43 -7.41
N ARG A 304 10.41 6.14 -8.56
CA ARG A 304 11.14 5.67 -9.75
C ARG A 304 12.08 6.76 -10.29
N LYS A 305 11.61 8.01 -10.28
CA LYS A 305 12.44 9.15 -10.69
C LYS A 305 13.51 9.43 -9.65
N ILE A 306 13.16 9.49 -8.39
CA ILE A 306 14.07 9.79 -7.28
C ILE A 306 15.20 8.73 -7.18
N ALA A 307 14.88 7.45 -7.42
CA ALA A 307 15.89 6.39 -7.45
C ALA A 307 16.87 6.54 -8.63
N GLY A 308 16.37 6.95 -9.79
CA GLY A 308 17.22 7.29 -10.94
C GLY A 308 18.10 8.50 -10.69
N ASP A 309 17.53 9.58 -10.12
CA ASP A 309 18.27 10.80 -9.78
C ASP A 309 19.37 10.50 -8.72
N ALA A 310 19.11 9.65 -7.73
CA ALA A 310 20.09 9.24 -6.74
C ALA A 310 21.25 8.45 -7.36
N MET A 311 20.94 7.51 -8.24
CA MET A 311 21.94 6.75 -9.01
C MET A 311 22.85 7.68 -9.81
N GLU A 312 22.27 8.68 -10.48
CA GLU A 312 22.99 9.67 -11.28
C GLU A 312 23.91 10.55 -10.40
N ILE A 313 23.43 11.00 -9.24
CA ILE A 313 24.21 11.79 -8.27
C ILE A 313 25.46 11.01 -7.78
N ARG A 314 25.34 9.70 -7.57
CA ARG A 314 26.49 8.87 -7.24
C ARG A 314 27.49 8.74 -8.41
N GLY A 315 27.05 8.96 -9.64
CA GLY A 315 27.86 8.83 -10.85
C GLY A 315 28.08 7.36 -11.21
N GLY A 316 29.21 7.05 -11.86
CA GLY A 316 29.48 5.67 -12.35
C GLY A 316 29.34 4.59 -11.30
N SER A 317 29.73 4.86 -10.06
CA SER A 317 29.53 3.91 -8.93
C SER A 317 28.05 3.62 -8.65
N GLY A 318 27.13 4.54 -8.94
CA GLY A 318 25.69 4.31 -8.79
C GLY A 318 25.12 3.24 -9.72
N TYR A 319 25.83 2.90 -10.80
CA TYR A 319 25.43 1.87 -11.76
C TYR A 319 26.03 0.48 -11.44
N ILE A 320 26.83 0.37 -10.39
CA ILE A 320 27.53 -0.85 -10.01
C ILE A 320 26.79 -1.56 -8.87
N GLU A 321 26.59 -2.89 -9.00
CA GLU A 321 25.80 -3.72 -8.07
C GLU A 321 26.36 -3.79 -6.64
N GLU A 322 27.59 -3.37 -6.40
CA GLU A 322 28.19 -3.25 -5.06
C GLU A 322 27.50 -2.18 -4.22
N TRP A 323 26.79 -1.25 -4.85
CA TRP A 323 26.07 -0.15 -4.20
C TRP A 323 24.56 -0.40 -4.18
N LEU A 324 23.88 0.35 -3.33
CA LEU A 324 22.44 0.17 -3.09
C LEU A 324 21.56 0.71 -4.23
N ASP A 325 22.04 1.67 -5.01
CA ASP A 325 21.25 2.40 -6.01
C ASP A 325 20.65 1.48 -7.08
N PRO A 326 21.35 0.51 -7.69
CA PRO A 326 20.76 -0.40 -8.65
C PRO A 326 19.61 -1.22 -8.07
N LYS A 327 19.76 -1.69 -6.80
CA LYS A 327 18.72 -2.45 -6.12
C LYS A 327 17.48 -1.58 -5.89
N ILE A 328 17.64 -0.36 -5.36
CA ILE A 328 16.50 0.55 -5.12
C ILE A 328 15.82 0.92 -6.43
N LEU A 329 16.57 1.18 -7.49
CA LEU A 329 15.98 1.48 -8.81
C LEU A 329 15.08 0.34 -9.28
N ARG A 330 15.55 -0.90 -9.26
CA ARG A 330 14.76 -2.06 -9.64
C ARG A 330 13.52 -2.24 -8.76
N ASP A 331 13.67 -2.16 -7.44
CA ASP A 331 12.58 -2.31 -6.48
C ASP A 331 11.53 -1.21 -6.62
N SER A 332 11.92 0.02 -6.95
CA SER A 332 11.05 1.17 -7.11
C SER A 332 9.99 1.01 -8.22
N HIS A 333 10.30 0.20 -9.24
CA HIS A 333 9.39 0.00 -10.37
C HIS A 333 8.14 -0.82 -10.00
N LEU A 334 8.23 -1.71 -9.03
CA LEU A 334 7.15 -2.63 -8.68
C LEU A 334 5.91 -1.89 -8.16
N GLY A 335 6.11 -0.87 -7.32
CA GLY A 335 5.02 -0.13 -6.67
C GLY A 335 4.00 0.49 -7.65
N SER A 336 4.41 0.88 -8.86
CA SER A 336 3.51 1.45 -9.86
C SER A 336 2.81 0.41 -10.75
N ILE A 337 3.06 -0.88 -10.54
CA ILE A 337 2.55 -1.99 -11.34
C ILE A 337 1.50 -2.77 -10.57
N TRP A 338 1.88 -3.36 -9.44
CA TRP A 338 1.00 -4.23 -8.66
C TRP A 338 -0.11 -3.45 -7.93
N GLU A 339 -1.17 -4.16 -7.46
CA GLU A 339 -2.32 -3.58 -6.74
C GLU A 339 -3.08 -2.52 -7.58
N GLY A 340 -2.97 -2.64 -8.89
CA GLY A 340 -3.46 -1.70 -9.90
C GLY A 340 -2.36 -0.82 -10.48
N THR A 341 -2.25 -0.81 -11.81
CA THR A 341 -1.36 0.10 -12.54
C THR A 341 -1.78 1.55 -12.36
N SER A 342 -0.91 2.48 -12.75
CA SER A 342 -1.19 3.93 -12.60
C SER A 342 -2.52 4.36 -13.21
N ASN A 343 -2.94 3.79 -14.34
CA ASN A 343 -4.23 4.12 -14.96
C ASN A 343 -5.41 3.61 -14.11
N ILE A 344 -5.32 2.35 -13.65
CA ILE A 344 -6.37 1.75 -12.80
C ILE A 344 -6.54 2.53 -11.50
N ILE A 345 -5.43 2.93 -10.88
CA ILE A 345 -5.45 3.69 -9.63
C ILE A 345 -6.01 5.10 -9.83
N SER A 346 -5.64 5.80 -10.93
CA SER A 346 -6.21 7.11 -11.21
C SER A 346 -7.72 7.06 -11.47
N LEU A 347 -8.21 6.02 -12.15
CA LEU A 347 -9.64 5.78 -12.30
C LEU A 347 -10.32 5.43 -10.96
N ASP A 348 -9.64 4.72 -10.07
CA ASP A 348 -10.18 4.44 -8.73
C ASP A 348 -10.27 5.70 -7.87
N THR A 349 -9.34 6.66 -8.03
CA THR A 349 -9.46 8.01 -7.44
C THR A 349 -10.76 8.68 -7.87
N ILE A 350 -11.07 8.66 -9.18
CA ILE A 350 -12.32 9.26 -9.69
C ILE A 350 -13.56 8.56 -9.11
N ARG A 351 -13.55 7.23 -9.02
CA ARG A 351 -14.64 6.48 -8.37
C ARG A 351 -14.83 6.89 -6.91
N ALA A 352 -13.73 7.10 -6.18
CA ALA A 352 -13.78 7.57 -4.80
C ALA A 352 -14.36 8.98 -4.67
N LEU A 353 -13.98 9.89 -5.57
CA LEU A 353 -14.46 11.27 -5.61
C LEU A 353 -15.95 11.38 -5.97
N LYS A 354 -16.42 10.55 -6.91
CA LYS A 354 -17.83 10.54 -7.35
C LYS A 354 -18.80 9.96 -6.31
N LYS A 355 -18.29 9.31 -5.26
CA LYS A 355 -19.13 8.66 -4.27
C LYS A 355 -19.54 9.65 -3.17
N ASP A 356 -20.81 9.61 -2.74
CA ASP A 356 -21.34 10.23 -1.51
C ASP A 356 -20.92 11.71 -1.29
N ASN A 357 -20.92 12.54 -2.35
CA ASN A 357 -20.50 13.95 -2.30
C ASN A 357 -19.04 14.17 -1.81
N ASN A 358 -18.19 13.19 -2.02
CA ASN A 358 -16.80 13.21 -1.51
C ASN A 358 -15.94 14.36 -2.04
N ILE A 359 -16.28 14.93 -3.20
CA ILE A 359 -15.57 16.12 -3.74
C ILE A 359 -15.73 17.28 -2.76
N GLU A 360 -16.96 17.57 -2.33
CA GLU A 360 -17.23 18.68 -1.40
C GLU A 360 -16.69 18.35 0.00
N THR A 361 -16.88 17.11 0.46
CA THR A 361 -16.31 16.66 1.75
C THR A 361 -14.79 16.87 1.80
N LEU A 362 -14.07 16.54 0.72
CA LEU A 362 -12.63 16.75 0.64
C LEU A 362 -12.28 18.24 0.60
N LYS A 363 -13.03 19.04 -0.17
CA LYS A 363 -12.81 20.49 -0.23
C LYS A 363 -12.98 21.16 1.13
N ASP A 364 -14.11 20.88 1.81
CA ASP A 364 -14.41 21.44 3.12
C ASP A 364 -13.38 21.03 4.17
N TYR A 365 -12.96 19.77 4.16
CA TYR A 365 -11.88 19.27 4.99
C TYR A 365 -10.58 20.09 4.80
N LEU A 366 -10.17 20.34 3.56
CA LEU A 366 -8.94 21.09 3.27
C LEU A 366 -9.06 22.57 3.68
N ILE A 367 -10.21 23.20 3.44
CA ILE A 367 -10.48 24.56 3.90
C ILE A 367 -10.37 24.63 5.43
N GLN A 368 -10.99 23.69 6.14
CA GLN A 368 -10.92 23.62 7.59
C GLN A 368 -9.47 23.45 8.09
N VAL A 369 -8.69 22.56 7.45
CA VAL A 369 -7.28 22.38 7.78
C VAL A 369 -6.50 23.68 7.64
N VAL A 370 -6.65 24.40 6.52
CA VAL A 370 -5.96 25.67 6.29
C VAL A 370 -6.41 26.76 7.27
N GLN A 371 -7.71 26.81 7.61
CA GLN A 371 -8.25 27.81 8.55
C GLN A 371 -7.87 27.56 10.01
N THR A 372 -7.60 26.29 10.38
CA THR A 372 -7.18 25.93 11.74
C THR A 372 -5.67 26.05 11.96
N THR A 373 -4.89 26.23 10.91
CA THR A 373 -3.45 26.53 11.00
C THR A 373 -3.24 28.01 11.35
N LYS A 374 -2.09 28.31 11.97
CA LYS A 374 -1.72 29.69 12.26
C LYS A 374 -1.65 30.49 10.95
N LYS A 375 -2.44 31.55 10.85
CA LYS A 375 -2.45 32.43 9.67
C LYS A 375 -1.04 32.92 9.35
N ASN A 376 -0.65 32.78 8.11
CA ASN A 376 0.61 33.29 7.56
C ASN A 376 0.36 33.84 6.14
N GLU A 377 1.37 34.40 5.50
CA GLU A 377 1.31 34.97 4.16
C GLU A 377 0.86 34.00 3.06
N HIS A 378 0.94 32.68 3.31
CA HIS A 378 0.57 31.65 2.34
C HIS A 378 -0.89 31.18 2.48
N THR A 379 -1.60 31.58 3.55
CA THR A 379 -2.97 31.10 3.83
C THR A 379 -3.94 31.41 2.69
N GLU A 380 -3.93 32.65 2.18
CA GLU A 380 -4.80 33.06 1.06
C GLU A 380 -4.42 32.35 -0.24
N ASN A 381 -3.13 32.15 -0.50
CA ASN A 381 -2.64 31.40 -1.65
C ASN A 381 -3.11 29.93 -1.62
N LEU A 382 -3.11 29.30 -0.44
CA LEU A 382 -3.59 27.93 -0.27
C LEU A 382 -5.10 27.83 -0.51
N LEU A 383 -5.90 28.77 0.03
CA LEU A 383 -7.35 28.80 -0.22
C LEU A 383 -7.66 29.00 -1.71
N SER A 384 -6.96 29.93 -2.38
CA SER A 384 -7.08 30.11 -3.83
C SER A 384 -6.68 28.86 -4.62
N ALA A 385 -5.62 28.17 -4.21
CA ALA A 385 -5.20 26.91 -4.84
C ALA A 385 -6.26 25.80 -4.68
N ILE A 386 -6.92 25.73 -3.50
CA ILE A 386 -8.04 24.81 -3.28
C ILE A 386 -9.15 25.08 -4.29
N ASP A 387 -9.61 26.34 -4.39
CA ASP A 387 -10.70 26.70 -5.30
C ASP A 387 -10.37 26.39 -6.77
N ASN A 388 -9.17 26.73 -7.19
CA ASN A 388 -8.70 26.47 -8.57
C ASN A 388 -8.65 24.97 -8.90
N VAL A 389 -8.08 24.16 -8.00
CA VAL A 389 -7.97 22.70 -8.22
C VAL A 389 -9.34 22.04 -8.21
N PHE A 390 -10.23 22.43 -7.28
CA PHE A 390 -11.58 21.83 -7.24
C PHE A 390 -12.49 22.29 -8.38
N SER A 391 -12.33 23.52 -8.89
CA SER A 391 -12.98 23.96 -10.12
C SER A 391 -12.52 23.10 -11.31
N PHE A 392 -11.21 22.93 -11.49
CA PHE A 392 -10.64 22.04 -12.50
C PHE A 392 -11.18 20.59 -12.35
N VAL A 393 -11.14 20.03 -11.15
CA VAL A 393 -11.63 18.66 -10.90
C VAL A 393 -13.10 18.48 -11.29
N ARG A 394 -13.96 19.44 -10.96
CA ARG A 394 -15.39 19.37 -11.31
C ARG A 394 -15.60 19.41 -12.82
N THR A 395 -14.93 20.32 -13.52
CA THR A 395 -15.02 20.43 -14.99
C THR A 395 -14.58 19.14 -15.66
N GLU A 396 -13.39 18.63 -15.36
CA GLU A 396 -12.85 17.42 -15.97
C GLU A 396 -13.66 16.15 -15.65
N ILE A 397 -14.26 16.08 -14.47
CA ILE A 397 -15.13 14.94 -14.12
C ILE A 397 -16.43 14.95 -14.92
N GLN A 398 -16.93 16.12 -15.28
CA GLN A 398 -18.15 16.26 -16.10
C GLN A 398 -17.90 15.98 -17.60
N GLU A 399 -16.75 16.40 -18.11
CA GLU A 399 -16.42 16.28 -19.54
C GLU A 399 -15.91 14.86 -19.88
N ASP A 400 -14.65 14.59 -19.63
CA ASP A 400 -14.01 13.27 -19.86
C ASP A 400 -13.05 12.90 -18.72
N PHE A 401 -13.61 12.36 -17.65
CA PHE A 401 -12.80 11.95 -16.53
C PHE A 401 -11.81 10.82 -16.84
N THR A 402 -12.02 10.08 -17.92
CA THR A 402 -11.18 8.91 -18.25
C THR A 402 -9.79 9.36 -18.68
N SER A 403 -9.72 10.27 -19.65
CA SER A 403 -8.46 10.83 -20.15
C SER A 403 -7.77 11.73 -19.11
N SER A 404 -8.54 12.48 -18.33
CA SER A 404 -8.04 13.46 -17.35
C SER A 404 -7.71 12.84 -15.97
N SER A 405 -8.04 11.57 -15.72
CA SER A 405 -7.92 10.93 -14.40
C SER A 405 -6.53 11.05 -13.75
N ARG A 406 -5.46 10.93 -14.52
CA ARG A 406 -4.08 11.06 -14.04
C ARG A 406 -3.72 12.51 -13.67
N LYS A 407 -4.24 13.50 -14.43
CA LYS A 407 -4.04 14.93 -14.16
C LYS A 407 -4.80 15.33 -12.91
N ILE A 408 -6.06 14.93 -12.76
CA ILE A 408 -6.87 15.11 -11.55
C ILE A 408 -6.14 14.53 -10.33
N SER A 409 -5.71 13.27 -10.41
CA SER A 409 -5.02 12.60 -9.31
C SER A 409 -3.71 13.31 -8.91
N SER A 410 -2.94 13.80 -9.89
CA SER A 410 -1.71 14.55 -9.59
C SER A 410 -2.00 15.90 -8.94
N SER A 411 -2.97 16.65 -9.46
CA SER A 411 -3.33 17.98 -8.92
C SER A 411 -3.83 17.88 -7.47
N LEU A 412 -4.70 16.91 -7.19
CA LEU A 412 -5.18 16.67 -5.82
C LEU A 412 -4.05 16.20 -4.88
N TYR A 413 -3.17 15.31 -5.34
CA TYR A 413 -2.05 14.86 -4.52
C TYR A 413 -1.13 16.00 -4.13
N TYR A 414 -0.74 16.85 -5.09
CA TYR A 414 0.15 17.97 -4.80
C TYR A 414 -0.52 19.04 -3.93
N LEU A 415 -1.79 19.34 -4.14
CA LEU A 415 -2.55 20.26 -3.27
C LEU A 415 -2.59 19.73 -1.83
N LEU A 416 -2.98 18.49 -1.64
CA LEU A 416 -3.03 17.85 -0.33
C LEU A 416 -1.66 17.84 0.35
N SER A 417 -0.61 17.44 -0.36
CA SER A 417 0.74 17.38 0.19
C SER A 417 1.25 18.75 0.61
N LEU A 418 0.98 19.80 -0.18
CA LEU A 418 1.35 21.17 0.12
C LEU A 418 0.68 21.66 1.41
N ILE A 419 -0.62 21.40 1.57
CA ILE A 419 -1.38 21.80 2.76
C ILE A 419 -0.84 21.07 4.00
N HIS A 420 -0.58 19.76 3.91
CA HIS A 420 -0.08 18.99 5.05
C HIS A 420 1.40 19.26 5.40
N ILE A 421 2.23 19.67 4.45
CA ILE A 421 3.59 20.17 4.74
C ILE A 421 3.53 21.49 5.50
N SER A 422 2.54 22.34 5.18
CA SER A 422 2.35 23.63 5.82
C SER A 422 1.76 23.53 7.26
N GLU A 423 1.44 22.32 7.74
CA GLU A 423 0.85 22.01 9.06
C GLU A 423 1.87 21.39 10.07
N PRO A 424 3.09 21.91 10.25
CA PRO A 424 4.11 21.22 11.06
C PRO A 424 3.81 21.18 12.56
N THR A 425 2.78 21.85 13.05
CA THR A 425 2.58 22.12 14.47
C THR A 425 1.73 21.08 15.22
N ARG A 426 1.07 20.14 14.55
CA ARG A 426 0.25 19.11 15.23
C ARG A 426 0.98 17.83 15.62
N LEU A 427 2.17 17.58 15.08
CA LEU A 427 2.99 16.40 15.43
C LEU A 427 3.80 16.59 16.74
N VAL A 428 3.76 17.75 17.36
CA VAL A 428 4.55 18.08 18.57
C VAL A 428 3.70 17.99 19.86
N SER A 429 2.44 17.59 19.76
CA SER A 429 1.56 17.44 20.93
C SER A 429 1.13 15.98 21.18
N ILE A 430 2.08 15.05 21.04
CA ILE A 430 1.95 13.66 21.54
C ILE A 430 2.97 13.46 22.65
#